data_dc283de1e124d1e9f1096d66f81ecb63
#
_entry.id   dc283de1e124d1e9f1096d66f81ecb63
#
_cell.length_a   1.000
_cell.length_b   1.000
_cell.length_c   1.000
_cell.angle_alpha   90.00
_cell.angle_beta   90.00
_cell.angle_gamma   90.00
#
_symmetry.space_group_name_H-M   'P 1'
#
loop_
_entity.id
_entity.type
_entity.pdbx_description
1 polymer ?
#
loop_
_entity_poly.entity_id
_entity_poly.type
_entity_poly.pdbx_seq_one_letter_code
_entity_poly.pdbx_strand_id
1 'polypeptide(L)'
;IYKMADIIADVRSLNNNGCDEDTDIKGLVKMLSPKYNPEHYEDAQFLGRGTCTVSQIFYTSPSRCAVADSCAISIDRRMTAGETWDSCLDEIRQLPSVQKYGDDVKVSMYMYDRPSWTGEVYETECYFPTWINKENAAHVQALYDAHVALFGDHRMGPDSTKELRNRPLIDKWTFSTNGVAIQGRYGIPCVGFGPGAESQAHAPNEITYKDDLVRCAAMYVAAANLYDGSKKTDDISQFRAGKTNNDIK
;
A
#
# COMPACT_ATOMS: atom_id res chain seq x y z
N ILE A 1 6.01 25.58 16.45
CA ILE A 1 5.47 24.45 17.23
C ILE A 1 3.95 24.54 17.32
N TYR A 2 3.33 25.64 17.79
CA TYR A 2 1.87 25.70 17.98
C TYR A 2 1.08 25.49 16.68
N LYS A 3 1.49 26.12 15.57
CA LYS A 3 0.88 25.87 14.25
C LYS A 3 0.94 24.39 13.85
N MET A 4 2.07 23.72 14.15
CA MET A 4 2.22 22.31 13.86
C MET A 4 1.34 21.42 14.76
N ALA A 5 1.11 21.82 16.02
CA ALA A 5 0.20 21.12 16.92
C ALA A 5 -1.24 21.12 16.38
N ASP A 6 -1.69 22.26 15.83
CA ASP A 6 -3.01 22.34 15.18
C ASP A 6 -3.08 21.40 13.95
N ILE A 7 -2.03 21.37 13.12
CA ILE A 7 -1.97 20.47 11.96
C ILE A 7 -1.98 19.00 12.40
N ILE A 8 -1.25 18.64 13.45
CA ILE A 8 -1.26 17.29 14.01
C ILE A 8 -2.66 16.91 14.50
N ALA A 9 -3.38 17.83 15.11
CA ALA A 9 -4.75 17.59 15.54
C ALA A 9 -5.68 17.34 14.34
N ASP A 10 -5.52 18.11 13.25
CA ASP A 10 -6.27 17.89 12.02
C ASP A 10 -5.95 16.53 11.38
N VAL A 11 -4.66 16.17 11.28
CA VAL A 11 -4.25 14.83 10.78
C VAL A 11 -4.85 13.70 11.62
N ARG A 12 -4.85 13.86 12.94
CA ARG A 12 -5.52 12.91 13.84
C ARG A 12 -7.01 12.79 13.52
N SER A 13 -7.66 13.91 13.21
CA SER A 13 -9.08 13.94 12.84
C SER A 13 -9.38 13.22 11.52
N LEU A 14 -8.42 13.14 10.57
CA LEU A 14 -8.59 12.37 9.34
C LEU A 14 -8.82 10.89 9.63
N ASN A 15 -8.00 10.29 10.50
CA ASN A 15 -8.19 8.90 10.89
C ASN A 15 -9.52 8.67 11.59
N ASN A 16 -9.90 9.62 12.41
CA ASN A 16 -11.12 9.56 13.20
C ASN A 16 -12.33 10.18 12.49
N ASN A 17 -12.19 10.73 11.28
CA ASN A 17 -13.21 11.50 10.57
C ASN A 17 -13.97 12.51 11.42
N GLY A 18 -13.27 13.14 12.36
CA GLY A 18 -13.85 14.08 13.28
C GLY A 18 -14.95 13.49 14.16
N CYS A 19 -14.98 12.18 14.34
CA CYS A 19 -15.96 11.51 15.16
C CYS A 19 -15.33 11.04 16.46
N ASP A 20 -16.12 10.87 17.44
CA ASP A 20 -15.92 10.24 18.73
C ASP A 20 -15.86 8.69 18.55
N GLU A 21 -16.10 7.94 19.54
CA GLU A 21 -15.84 6.50 19.61
C GLU A 21 -16.41 5.58 18.51
N ASP A 22 -17.45 6.03 17.78
CA ASP A 22 -18.03 5.31 16.64
C ASP A 22 -17.34 5.58 15.27
N THR A 23 -16.26 6.24 15.31
CA THR A 23 -15.58 6.86 14.16
C THR A 23 -15.09 5.91 13.12
N ASP A 24 -14.54 4.80 13.54
CA ASP A 24 -13.96 3.83 12.61
C ASP A 24 -15.02 3.30 11.65
N ILE A 25 -16.24 3.10 12.14
CA ILE A 25 -17.35 2.64 11.31
C ILE A 25 -17.80 3.73 10.34
N LYS A 26 -17.96 4.97 10.80
CA LYS A 26 -18.40 6.09 9.93
C LYS A 26 -17.36 6.43 8.86
N GLY A 27 -16.06 6.41 9.23
CA GLY A 27 -14.98 6.62 8.29
C GLY A 27 -14.91 5.52 7.25
N LEU A 28 -15.03 4.28 7.68
CA LEU A 28 -15.10 3.13 6.79
C LEU A 28 -16.30 3.23 5.85
N VAL A 29 -17.48 3.57 6.36
CA VAL A 29 -18.70 3.75 5.55
C VAL A 29 -18.51 4.86 4.51
N LYS A 30 -17.91 5.99 4.90
CA LYS A 30 -17.63 7.08 3.95
C LYS A 30 -16.72 6.61 2.83
N MET A 31 -15.62 5.96 3.16
CA MET A 31 -14.61 5.52 2.19
C MET A 31 -15.13 4.40 1.28
N LEU A 32 -15.88 3.47 1.84
CA LEU A 32 -16.48 2.35 1.11
C LEU A 32 -17.83 2.69 0.45
N SER A 33 -18.31 3.93 0.61
CA SER A 33 -19.56 4.34 -0.02
C SER A 33 -19.36 4.61 -1.52
N PRO A 34 -20.21 4.07 -2.40
CA PRO A 34 -20.18 4.36 -3.84
C PRO A 34 -20.26 5.85 -4.16
N LYS A 35 -20.85 6.66 -3.27
CA LYS A 35 -20.94 8.11 -3.41
C LYS A 35 -19.58 8.80 -3.33
N TYR A 36 -18.66 8.27 -2.51
CA TYR A 36 -17.35 8.90 -2.26
C TYR A 36 -16.21 8.22 -3.04
N ASN A 37 -16.41 6.99 -3.47
CA ASN A 37 -15.41 6.23 -4.23
C ASN A 37 -16.12 5.38 -5.32
N PRO A 38 -16.83 6.02 -6.28
CA PRO A 38 -17.69 5.30 -7.23
C PRO A 38 -16.90 4.39 -8.18
N GLU A 39 -15.68 4.78 -8.56
CA GLU A 39 -14.85 4.04 -9.54
C GLU A 39 -14.09 2.88 -8.93
N HIS A 40 -13.78 2.96 -7.63
CA HIS A 40 -12.92 2.01 -6.92
C HIS A 40 -13.61 1.38 -5.70
N TYR A 41 -14.94 1.42 -5.66
CA TYR A 41 -15.69 0.99 -4.48
C TYR A 41 -15.43 -0.48 -4.11
N GLU A 42 -15.45 -1.38 -5.09
CA GLU A 42 -15.19 -2.80 -4.85
C GLU A 42 -13.74 -3.07 -4.44
N ASP A 43 -12.81 -2.40 -5.08
CA ASP A 43 -11.38 -2.50 -4.76
C ASP A 43 -11.08 -1.92 -3.37
N ALA A 44 -11.71 -0.81 -3.00
CA ALA A 44 -11.58 -0.23 -1.67
C ALA A 44 -12.22 -1.12 -0.59
N GLN A 45 -13.33 -1.81 -0.87
CA GLN A 45 -13.86 -2.84 0.02
C GLN A 45 -12.86 -3.99 0.23
N PHE A 46 -12.21 -4.43 -0.85
CA PHE A 46 -11.23 -5.51 -0.78
C PHE A 46 -9.98 -5.11 -0.01
N LEU A 47 -9.38 -3.97 -0.31
CA LEU A 47 -8.14 -3.51 0.34
C LEU A 47 -8.38 -2.98 1.75
N GLY A 48 -9.55 -2.42 2.01
CA GLY A 48 -9.88 -1.75 3.25
C GLY A 48 -9.50 -0.27 3.26
N ARG A 49 -9.57 0.33 4.43
CA ARG A 49 -9.36 1.76 4.66
C ARG A 49 -7.88 2.11 4.66
N GLY A 50 -7.52 3.21 4.00
CA GLY A 50 -6.22 3.86 4.17
C GLY A 50 -6.10 4.53 5.55
N THR A 51 -4.87 4.80 5.99
CA THR A 51 -4.59 5.50 7.24
C THR A 51 -3.61 6.63 7.02
N CYS A 52 -3.66 7.63 7.90
CA CYS A 52 -2.80 8.79 7.88
C CYS A 52 -2.27 9.04 9.31
N THR A 53 -0.99 8.82 9.55
CA THR A 53 -0.41 8.84 10.89
C THR A 53 0.84 9.71 10.93
N VAL A 54 0.93 10.61 11.90
CA VAL A 54 2.18 11.34 12.17
C VAL A 54 3.17 10.37 12.79
N SER A 55 4.26 10.09 12.07
CA SER A 55 5.29 9.13 12.47
C SER A 55 6.50 9.78 13.15
N GLN A 56 6.81 11.03 12.82
CA GLN A 56 7.95 11.74 13.38
C GLN A 56 7.66 13.24 13.48
N ILE A 57 8.31 13.89 14.44
CA ILE A 57 8.30 15.34 14.63
C ILE A 57 9.73 15.84 14.68
N PHE A 58 10.02 16.87 13.89
CA PHE A 58 11.32 17.54 13.83
C PHE A 58 11.11 19.01 14.16
N TYR A 59 12.06 19.60 14.88
CA TYR A 59 12.08 21.03 15.15
C TYR A 59 13.51 21.54 15.24
N THR A 60 13.67 22.81 14.94
CA THR A 60 14.93 23.51 15.14
C THR A 60 14.78 24.46 16.31
N SER A 61 15.72 24.39 17.25
CA SER A 61 15.81 25.37 18.33
C SER A 61 17.27 25.42 18.78
N PRO A 62 17.87 26.61 18.90
CA PRO A 62 19.26 26.74 19.33
C PRO A 62 19.45 26.38 20.81
N SER A 63 18.39 26.42 21.61
CA SER A 63 18.41 26.05 23.02
C SER A 63 17.02 25.74 23.57
N ARG A 64 16.96 25.18 24.77
CA ARG A 64 15.68 24.93 25.47
C ARG A 64 14.88 26.18 25.82
N CYS A 65 15.52 27.32 25.83
CA CYS A 65 14.92 28.63 26.19
C CYS A 65 14.60 29.46 24.94
N ALA A 66 14.87 28.95 23.74
CA ALA A 66 14.61 29.67 22.49
C ALA A 66 13.37 29.12 21.79
N VAL A 67 12.65 29.99 21.10
CA VAL A 67 11.54 29.61 20.23
C VAL A 67 12.11 28.85 19.03
N ALA A 68 11.49 27.75 18.65
CA ALA A 68 11.88 27.00 17.47
C ALA A 68 11.61 27.80 16.18
N ASP A 69 12.60 27.86 15.30
CA ASP A 69 12.49 28.54 14.00
C ASP A 69 11.60 27.77 13.03
N SER A 70 11.65 26.44 13.10
CA SER A 70 10.84 25.56 12.26
C SER A 70 10.33 24.36 13.04
N CYS A 71 9.30 23.74 12.49
CA CYS A 71 8.77 22.46 12.94
C CYS A 71 8.26 21.71 11.72
N ALA A 72 8.66 20.45 11.58
CA ALA A 72 8.20 19.57 10.52
C ALA A 72 7.69 18.26 11.10
N ILE A 73 6.80 17.61 10.38
CA ILE A 73 6.32 16.26 10.69
C ILE A 73 6.50 15.36 9.47
N SER A 74 6.77 14.09 9.71
CA SER A 74 6.60 13.03 8.72
C SER A 74 5.26 12.36 8.93
N ILE A 75 4.55 12.13 7.83
CA ILE A 75 3.26 11.46 7.81
C ILE A 75 3.42 10.13 7.07
N ASP A 76 3.08 9.02 7.74
CA ASP A 76 2.89 7.71 7.11
C ASP A 76 1.45 7.65 6.60
N ARG A 77 1.30 7.57 5.28
CA ARG A 77 0.02 7.45 4.59
C ARG A 77 -0.11 6.07 3.98
N ARG A 78 -0.95 5.21 4.57
CA ARG A 78 -1.32 3.93 3.96
C ARG A 78 -2.45 4.15 2.99
N MET A 79 -2.18 3.86 1.74
CA MET A 79 -3.09 4.12 0.63
C MET A 79 -4.06 2.98 0.41
N THR A 80 -5.23 3.30 -0.12
CA THR A 80 -6.20 2.33 -0.63
C THR A 80 -6.44 2.52 -2.13
N ALA A 81 -7.35 1.74 -2.71
CA ALA A 81 -7.66 1.84 -4.13
C ALA A 81 -8.18 3.24 -4.51
N GLY A 82 -7.73 3.73 -5.65
CA GLY A 82 -8.12 5.04 -6.18
C GLY A 82 -7.35 6.23 -5.61
N GLU A 83 -6.52 6.03 -4.60
CA GLU A 83 -5.64 7.09 -4.08
C GLU A 83 -4.36 7.20 -4.91
N THR A 84 -3.92 8.44 -5.10
CA THR A 84 -2.71 8.77 -5.85
C THR A 84 -1.81 9.67 -5.01
N TRP A 85 -0.59 9.89 -5.47
CA TRP A 85 0.32 10.90 -4.92
C TRP A 85 -0.38 12.24 -4.70
N ASP A 86 -0.97 12.77 -5.78
CA ASP A 86 -1.59 14.10 -5.74
C ASP A 86 -2.78 14.13 -4.77
N SER A 87 -3.65 13.12 -4.82
CA SER A 87 -4.82 13.06 -3.92
C SER A 87 -4.43 13.03 -2.45
N CYS A 88 -3.36 12.30 -2.10
CA CYS A 88 -2.87 12.23 -0.72
C CYS A 88 -2.26 13.55 -0.25
N LEU A 89 -1.49 14.23 -1.11
CA LEU A 89 -0.95 15.55 -0.77
C LEU A 89 -2.04 16.60 -0.67
N ASP A 90 -3.02 16.55 -1.56
CA ASP A 90 -4.13 17.49 -1.56
C ASP A 90 -5.03 17.32 -0.33
N GLU A 91 -5.24 16.09 0.14
CA GLU A 91 -5.93 15.84 1.40
C GLU A 91 -5.26 16.60 2.56
N ILE A 92 -3.93 16.55 2.66
CA ILE A 92 -3.18 17.28 3.68
C ILE A 92 -3.24 18.80 3.43
N ARG A 93 -3.14 19.26 2.19
CA ARG A 93 -3.24 20.68 1.85
C ARG A 93 -4.61 21.26 2.20
N GLN A 94 -5.67 20.46 2.15
CA GLN A 94 -7.03 20.89 2.47
C GLN A 94 -7.35 20.87 3.96
N LEU A 95 -6.43 20.47 4.83
CA LEU A 95 -6.65 20.51 6.26
C LEU A 95 -6.92 21.95 6.74
N PRO A 96 -7.88 22.16 7.65
CA PRO A 96 -8.25 23.50 8.12
C PRO A 96 -7.07 24.32 8.62
N SER A 97 -6.18 23.72 9.39
CA SER A 97 -4.98 24.40 9.90
C SER A 97 -3.98 24.72 8.80
N VAL A 98 -3.81 23.84 7.81
CA VAL A 98 -2.93 24.10 6.66
C VAL A 98 -3.45 25.29 5.86
N GLN A 99 -4.75 25.31 5.56
CA GLN A 99 -5.39 26.43 4.87
C GLN A 99 -5.31 27.74 5.70
N LYS A 100 -5.50 27.67 7.01
CA LYS A 100 -5.41 28.82 7.93
C LYS A 100 -4.02 29.45 7.92
N TYR A 101 -2.97 28.65 7.86
CA TYR A 101 -1.59 29.13 7.95
C TYR A 101 -0.94 29.40 6.59
N GLY A 102 -1.54 28.94 5.51
CA GLY A 102 -1.17 29.27 4.13
C GLY A 102 0.32 29.09 3.85
N ASP A 103 0.99 30.18 3.41
CA ASP A 103 2.40 30.16 3.00
C ASP A 103 3.40 29.77 4.11
N ASP A 104 2.98 29.79 5.37
CA ASP A 104 3.82 29.33 6.49
C ASP A 104 3.94 27.80 6.54
N VAL A 105 3.18 27.07 5.72
CA VAL A 105 3.13 25.61 5.70
C VAL A 105 3.48 25.07 4.32
N LYS A 106 4.48 24.23 4.25
CA LYS A 106 4.84 23.48 3.03
C LYS A 106 4.45 22.02 3.17
N VAL A 107 3.69 21.52 2.22
CA VAL A 107 3.33 20.10 2.10
C VAL A 107 4.03 19.52 0.87
N SER A 108 4.86 18.49 1.08
CA SER A 108 5.62 17.86 0.00
C SER A 108 5.77 16.36 0.24
N MET A 109 6.07 15.62 -0.82
CA MET A 109 6.45 14.23 -0.74
C MET A 109 7.80 14.09 -0.04
N TYR A 110 7.91 13.04 0.80
CA TYR A 110 9.17 12.68 1.41
C TYR A 110 10.08 12.02 0.36
N MET A 111 11.31 12.52 0.29
CA MET A 111 12.35 11.97 -0.58
C MET A 111 13.31 11.13 0.26
N TYR A 112 13.55 9.90 -0.17
CA TYR A 112 14.57 9.03 0.42
C TYR A 112 15.92 9.35 -0.23
N ASP A 113 16.83 9.87 0.55
CA ASP A 113 18.14 10.36 0.12
C ASP A 113 19.32 9.70 0.86
N ARG A 114 19.06 8.60 1.57
CA ARG A 114 20.12 7.94 2.32
C ARG A 114 21.07 7.19 1.41
N PRO A 115 22.38 7.26 1.69
CA PRO A 115 23.37 6.54 0.90
C PRO A 115 23.19 5.03 1.05
N SER A 116 23.47 4.32 -0.04
CA SER A 116 23.63 2.87 -0.05
C SER A 116 24.90 2.47 0.73
N TRP A 117 25.12 1.17 0.87
CA TRP A 117 26.34 0.66 1.50
C TRP A 117 27.64 1.04 0.75
N THR A 118 27.55 1.39 -0.54
CA THR A 118 28.67 1.90 -1.35
C THR A 118 28.89 3.41 -1.19
N GLY A 119 28.01 4.10 -0.48
CA GLY A 119 28.03 5.55 -0.34
C GLY A 119 27.26 6.31 -1.43
N GLU A 120 26.75 5.64 -2.44
CA GLU A 120 25.96 6.24 -3.51
C GLU A 120 24.58 6.65 -2.99
N VAL A 121 24.17 7.88 -3.32
CA VAL A 121 22.85 8.41 -3.03
C VAL A 121 22.02 8.38 -4.31
N TYR A 122 20.90 7.67 -4.28
CA TYR A 122 19.89 7.70 -5.31
C TYR A 122 18.59 8.25 -4.72
N GLU A 123 18.37 9.54 -4.91
CA GLU A 123 17.17 10.19 -4.37
C GLU A 123 15.91 9.62 -5.02
N THR A 124 14.99 9.14 -4.18
CA THR A 124 13.78 8.47 -4.64
C THR A 124 12.59 8.92 -3.79
N GLU A 125 11.48 9.21 -4.44
CA GLU A 125 10.24 9.53 -3.74
C GLU A 125 9.70 8.33 -2.97
N CYS A 126 9.30 8.53 -1.70
CA CYS A 126 8.65 7.53 -0.87
C CYS A 126 7.17 7.38 -1.24
N TYR A 127 6.92 7.03 -2.50
CA TYR A 127 5.60 6.78 -3.05
C TYR A 127 5.44 5.33 -3.48
N PHE A 128 4.49 4.65 -2.87
CA PHE A 128 4.22 3.22 -3.06
C PHE A 128 2.76 3.03 -3.49
N PRO A 129 2.45 3.19 -4.79
CA PRO A 129 1.09 3.12 -5.29
C PRO A 129 0.47 1.75 -5.06
N THR A 130 -0.81 1.77 -4.72
CA THR A 130 -1.64 0.57 -4.60
C THR A 130 -1.81 -0.09 -5.96
N TRP A 131 -1.91 -1.41 -5.99
CA TRP A 131 -2.17 -2.18 -7.19
C TRP A 131 -3.07 -3.39 -6.88
N ILE A 132 -3.93 -3.75 -7.82
CA ILE A 132 -4.90 -4.84 -7.69
C ILE A 132 -4.91 -5.64 -8.99
N ASN A 133 -5.04 -6.95 -8.87
CA ASN A 133 -5.27 -7.85 -9.96
C ASN A 133 -6.71 -8.35 -9.93
N LYS A 134 -7.29 -8.57 -11.10
CA LYS A 134 -8.49 -9.40 -11.21
C LYS A 134 -8.12 -10.86 -10.95
N GLU A 135 -8.99 -11.58 -10.27
CA GLU A 135 -8.77 -13.00 -9.97
C GLU A 135 -8.53 -13.84 -11.24
N ASN A 136 -9.22 -13.50 -12.33
CA ASN A 136 -9.11 -14.18 -13.63
C ASN A 136 -7.94 -13.69 -14.51
N ALA A 137 -7.06 -12.82 -14.00
CA ALA A 137 -5.90 -12.37 -14.76
C ALA A 137 -4.94 -13.52 -15.04
N ALA A 138 -4.36 -13.57 -16.24
CA ALA A 138 -3.55 -14.71 -16.70
C ALA A 138 -2.40 -15.08 -15.75
N HIS A 139 -1.70 -14.10 -15.19
CA HIS A 139 -0.60 -14.31 -14.25
C HIS A 139 -1.08 -14.80 -12.88
N VAL A 140 -2.29 -14.45 -12.45
CA VAL A 140 -2.91 -14.97 -11.23
C VAL A 140 -3.36 -16.40 -11.46
N GLN A 141 -4.02 -16.66 -12.57
CA GLN A 141 -4.50 -18.00 -12.94
C GLN A 141 -3.36 -18.99 -13.19
N ALA A 142 -2.23 -18.55 -13.72
CA ALA A 142 -1.07 -19.42 -13.89
C ALA A 142 -0.58 -20.00 -12.54
N LEU A 143 -0.56 -19.20 -11.47
CA LEU A 143 -0.25 -19.69 -10.13
C LEU A 143 -1.35 -20.59 -9.57
N TYR A 144 -2.61 -20.23 -9.77
CA TYR A 144 -3.73 -21.05 -9.36
C TYR A 144 -3.68 -22.44 -10.02
N ASP A 145 -3.53 -22.48 -11.36
CA ASP A 145 -3.47 -23.71 -12.15
C ASP A 145 -2.23 -24.55 -11.79
N ALA A 146 -1.08 -23.90 -11.52
CA ALA A 146 0.12 -24.58 -11.03
C ALA A 146 -0.13 -25.27 -9.69
N HIS A 147 -0.81 -24.61 -8.76
CA HIS A 147 -1.17 -25.21 -7.48
C HIS A 147 -2.09 -26.42 -7.67
N VAL A 148 -3.13 -26.27 -8.47
CA VAL A 148 -4.08 -27.36 -8.74
C VAL A 148 -3.39 -28.55 -9.39
N ALA A 149 -2.50 -28.30 -10.36
CA ALA A 149 -1.74 -29.36 -11.05
C ALA A 149 -0.78 -30.11 -10.14
N LEU A 150 -0.15 -29.44 -9.18
CA LEU A 150 0.84 -30.04 -8.30
C LEU A 150 0.24 -30.63 -7.02
N PHE A 151 -0.78 -30.00 -6.45
CA PHE A 151 -1.25 -30.29 -5.09
C PHE A 151 -2.77 -30.51 -5.00
N GLY A 152 -3.51 -30.36 -6.10
CA GLY A 152 -4.96 -30.43 -6.12
C GLY A 152 -5.61 -29.07 -5.82
N ASP A 153 -6.93 -29.08 -5.78
CA ASP A 153 -7.77 -27.89 -5.69
C ASP A 153 -8.08 -27.42 -4.24
N HIS A 154 -7.40 -28.00 -3.26
CA HIS A 154 -7.58 -27.64 -1.84
C HIS A 154 -6.46 -26.74 -1.34
N ARG A 155 -6.79 -25.92 -0.35
CA ARG A 155 -5.83 -25.05 0.30
C ARG A 155 -4.81 -25.84 1.10
N MET A 156 -3.53 -25.48 0.96
CA MET A 156 -2.40 -26.05 1.70
C MET A 156 -1.98 -25.10 2.84
N GLY A 157 -1.38 -25.65 3.89
CA GLY A 157 -0.75 -24.91 4.98
C GLY A 157 -1.43 -25.08 6.33
N PRO A 158 -0.80 -24.56 7.41
CA PRO A 158 -1.26 -24.74 8.78
C PRO A 158 -2.59 -24.05 9.07
N ASP A 159 -2.90 -22.98 8.36
CA ASP A 159 -4.14 -22.22 8.50
C ASP A 159 -5.29 -22.78 7.65
N SER A 160 -5.07 -23.90 6.95
CA SER A 160 -6.11 -24.55 6.19
C SER A 160 -7.04 -25.30 7.12
N THR A 161 -8.17 -24.74 7.47
CA THR A 161 -9.24 -25.45 8.18
C THR A 161 -10.19 -26.10 7.19
N LYS A 162 -10.81 -27.22 7.57
CA LYS A 162 -11.77 -27.93 6.72
C LYS A 162 -12.93 -27.07 6.21
N GLU A 163 -13.25 -26.04 6.95
CA GLU A 163 -14.38 -25.14 6.66
C GLU A 163 -14.00 -24.04 5.65
N LEU A 164 -12.70 -23.78 5.50
CA LEU A 164 -12.29 -22.56 4.83
C LEU A 164 -12.12 -22.69 3.35
N ARG A 165 -11.80 -23.86 2.77
CA ARG A 165 -11.70 -23.86 1.32
C ARG A 165 -11.35 -25.14 0.63
N ASN A 166 -12.00 -25.28 -0.51
CA ASN A 166 -11.74 -26.31 -1.48
C ASN A 166 -10.78 -25.85 -2.58
N ARG A 167 -10.18 -24.67 -2.46
CA ARG A 167 -9.28 -24.10 -3.47
C ARG A 167 -8.17 -23.25 -2.83
N PRO A 168 -7.05 -23.01 -3.53
CA PRO A 168 -6.04 -22.06 -3.12
C PRO A 168 -6.64 -20.67 -2.87
N LEU A 169 -6.15 -19.96 -1.86
CA LEU A 169 -6.60 -18.61 -1.56
C LEU A 169 -5.89 -17.61 -2.48
N ILE A 170 -6.68 -16.80 -3.15
CA ILE A 170 -6.23 -15.57 -3.81
C ILE A 170 -6.74 -14.43 -2.93
N ASP A 171 -5.79 -13.66 -2.38
CA ASP A 171 -6.12 -12.63 -1.39
C ASP A 171 -5.20 -11.42 -1.54
N LYS A 172 -5.36 -10.44 -0.66
CA LYS A 172 -4.56 -9.24 -0.58
C LYS A 172 -3.32 -9.44 0.29
N TRP A 173 -2.33 -8.60 0.07
CA TRP A 173 -1.16 -8.46 0.92
C TRP A 173 -1.15 -7.06 1.56
N THR A 174 -1.03 -7.00 2.89
CA THR A 174 -1.15 -5.74 3.64
C THR A 174 0.15 -4.96 3.74
N PHE A 175 1.28 -5.58 3.44
CA PHE A 175 2.58 -4.93 3.42
C PHE A 175 2.97 -4.46 2.03
N SER A 176 3.90 -3.50 1.99
CA SER A 176 4.50 -3.07 0.72
C SER A 176 5.49 -4.12 0.19
N THR A 177 5.54 -4.28 -1.12
CA THR A 177 6.47 -5.16 -1.82
C THR A 177 7.02 -4.49 -3.08
N ASN A 178 7.99 -5.12 -3.75
CA ASN A 178 8.47 -4.63 -5.05
C ASN A 178 7.39 -4.55 -6.13
N GLY A 179 6.25 -5.23 -5.94
CA GLY A 179 5.08 -5.12 -6.80
C GLY A 179 4.54 -3.69 -6.95
N VAL A 180 4.75 -2.81 -5.94
CA VAL A 180 4.39 -1.39 -6.03
C VAL A 180 5.12 -0.67 -7.17
N ALA A 181 6.37 -1.03 -7.45
CA ALA A 181 7.10 -0.50 -8.59
C ALA A 181 6.69 -1.20 -9.89
N ILE A 182 6.65 -2.53 -9.88
CA ILE A 182 6.39 -3.35 -11.07
C ILE A 182 5.00 -3.05 -11.62
N GLN A 183 3.97 -3.31 -10.86
CA GLN A 183 2.58 -3.10 -11.30
C GLN A 183 2.06 -1.72 -10.93
N GLY A 184 2.30 -1.25 -9.71
CA GLY A 184 1.76 0.01 -9.24
C GLY A 184 2.25 1.23 -10.03
N ARG A 185 3.54 1.29 -10.39
CA ARG A 185 4.10 2.40 -11.18
C ARG A 185 4.11 2.14 -12.68
N TYR A 186 4.49 0.94 -13.08
CA TYR A 186 4.75 0.65 -14.50
C TYR A 186 3.66 -0.17 -15.18
N GLY A 187 2.65 -0.64 -14.45
CA GLY A 187 1.55 -1.43 -14.99
C GLY A 187 1.97 -2.80 -15.53
N ILE A 188 3.14 -3.30 -15.14
CA ILE A 188 3.61 -4.62 -15.54
C ILE A 188 2.87 -5.65 -14.65
N PRO A 189 2.17 -6.63 -15.22
CA PRO A 189 1.46 -7.63 -14.45
C PRO A 189 2.34 -8.30 -13.40
N CYS A 190 1.89 -8.28 -12.14
CA CYS A 190 2.65 -8.81 -11.01
C CYS A 190 1.69 -9.49 -10.02
N VAL A 191 2.11 -10.62 -9.48
CA VAL A 191 1.38 -11.32 -8.41
C VAL A 191 2.37 -11.78 -7.35
N GLY A 192 2.00 -11.61 -6.07
CA GLY A 192 2.80 -12.06 -4.94
C GLY A 192 2.58 -13.55 -4.67
N PHE A 193 3.67 -14.28 -4.50
CA PHE A 193 3.66 -15.66 -4.04
C PHE A 193 5.00 -16.01 -3.37
N GLY A 194 4.94 -16.69 -2.22
CA GLY A 194 6.16 -17.05 -1.50
C GLY A 194 5.91 -18.06 -0.38
N PRO A 195 6.98 -18.57 0.25
CA PRO A 195 6.92 -19.66 1.22
C PRO A 195 6.60 -19.22 2.66
N GLY A 196 6.33 -17.95 2.91
CA GLY A 196 6.02 -17.42 4.23
C GLY A 196 4.52 -17.41 4.54
N ALA A 197 4.18 -17.35 5.81
CA ALA A 197 2.85 -17.01 6.28
C ALA A 197 2.79 -15.51 6.63
N GLU A 198 1.74 -14.80 6.17
CA GLU A 198 1.59 -13.37 6.44
C GLU A 198 1.60 -13.05 7.95
N SER A 199 1.02 -13.94 8.77
CA SER A 199 1.00 -13.82 10.23
C SER A 199 2.38 -13.86 10.89
N GLN A 200 3.39 -14.33 10.17
CA GLN A 200 4.78 -14.36 10.62
C GLN A 200 5.58 -13.13 10.21
N ALA A 201 5.10 -12.37 9.21
CA ALA A 201 5.81 -11.20 8.72
C ALA A 201 5.97 -10.15 9.83
N HIS A 202 7.21 -9.72 10.08
CA HIS A 202 7.58 -8.81 11.17
C HIS A 202 7.31 -9.35 12.59
N ALA A 203 7.02 -10.65 12.73
CA ALA A 203 6.80 -11.27 14.04
C ALA A 203 8.14 -11.61 14.72
N PRO A 204 8.18 -11.59 16.07
CA PRO A 204 9.32 -12.17 16.79
C PRO A 204 9.48 -13.65 16.41
N ASN A 205 10.73 -14.04 16.14
CA ASN A 205 11.05 -15.41 15.71
C ASN A 205 10.34 -15.84 14.42
N GLU A 206 10.26 -14.94 13.44
CA GLU A 206 9.74 -15.23 12.12
C GLU A 206 10.40 -16.49 11.52
N ILE A 207 9.59 -17.39 11.00
CA ILE A 207 10.03 -18.68 10.44
C ILE A 207 9.46 -18.91 9.05
N THR A 208 10.18 -19.71 8.28
CA THR A 208 9.70 -20.29 7.03
C THR A 208 9.92 -21.79 7.06
N TYR A 209 8.90 -22.57 6.73
CA TYR A 209 9.01 -24.03 6.68
C TYR A 209 9.81 -24.49 5.45
N LYS A 210 10.76 -25.42 5.65
CA LYS A 210 11.61 -25.92 4.56
C LYS A 210 10.81 -26.59 3.43
N ASP A 211 9.74 -27.28 3.78
CA ASP A 211 8.86 -27.92 2.79
C ASP A 211 8.16 -26.90 1.90
N ASP A 212 7.84 -25.74 2.44
CA ASP A 212 7.22 -24.65 1.66
C ASP A 212 8.20 -24.02 0.67
N LEU A 213 9.51 -23.98 0.99
CA LEU A 213 10.54 -23.57 0.03
C LEU A 213 10.54 -24.49 -1.19
N VAL A 214 10.49 -25.81 -0.99
CA VAL A 214 10.47 -26.80 -2.07
C VAL A 214 9.18 -26.69 -2.89
N ARG A 215 8.04 -26.54 -2.20
CA ARG A 215 6.73 -26.35 -2.86
C ARG A 215 6.70 -25.08 -3.70
N CYS A 216 7.19 -23.99 -3.18
CA CYS A 216 7.25 -22.73 -3.92
C CYS A 216 8.17 -22.82 -5.13
N ALA A 217 9.32 -23.48 -5.04
CA ALA A 217 10.19 -23.70 -6.18
C ALA A 217 9.47 -24.50 -7.30
N ALA A 218 8.76 -25.57 -6.94
CA ALA A 218 7.93 -26.32 -7.89
C ALA A 218 6.83 -25.47 -8.51
N MET A 219 6.16 -24.63 -7.71
CA MET A 219 5.13 -23.71 -8.16
C MET A 219 5.65 -22.69 -9.17
N TYR A 220 6.83 -22.10 -8.95
CA TYR A 220 7.42 -21.15 -9.90
C TYR A 220 7.70 -21.78 -11.25
N VAL A 221 8.23 -23.02 -11.26
CA VAL A 221 8.46 -23.75 -12.51
C VAL A 221 7.14 -24.06 -13.21
N ALA A 222 6.15 -24.57 -12.50
CA ALA A 222 4.85 -24.90 -13.06
C ALA A 222 4.12 -23.66 -13.59
N ALA A 223 4.06 -22.58 -12.81
CA ALA A 223 3.39 -21.36 -13.20
C ALA A 223 4.02 -20.71 -14.44
N ALA A 224 5.36 -20.71 -14.55
CA ALA A 224 6.04 -20.20 -15.73
C ALA A 224 5.70 -21.01 -17.01
N ASN A 225 5.49 -22.31 -16.89
CA ASN A 225 5.09 -23.16 -18.00
C ASN A 225 3.59 -23.04 -18.35
N LEU A 226 2.75 -22.74 -17.38
CA LEU A 226 1.31 -22.60 -17.55
C LEU A 226 0.89 -21.19 -17.94
N TYR A 227 1.78 -20.21 -17.78
CA TYR A 227 1.47 -18.84 -18.12
C TYR A 227 1.28 -18.65 -19.61
N ASP A 228 0.07 -18.25 -19.99
CA ASP A 228 -0.28 -17.91 -21.36
C ASP A 228 -0.52 -16.40 -21.48
N GLY A 229 0.53 -15.67 -21.83
CA GLY A 229 0.48 -14.21 -22.00
C GLY A 229 -0.37 -13.76 -23.20
N SER A 230 -0.86 -14.68 -24.04
CA SER A 230 -1.78 -14.36 -25.14
C SER A 230 -3.22 -14.16 -24.66
N LYS A 231 -3.58 -14.69 -23.50
CA LYS A 231 -4.83 -14.38 -22.82
C LYS A 231 -4.75 -12.93 -22.35
N LYS A 232 -5.40 -12.02 -23.11
CA LYS A 232 -5.45 -10.60 -22.74
C LYS A 232 -5.97 -10.49 -21.33
N THR A 233 -5.14 -9.93 -20.42
CA THR A 233 -5.63 -9.32 -19.22
C THR A 233 -6.58 -8.22 -19.64
N ASP A 234 -7.84 -8.28 -19.22
CA ASP A 234 -8.78 -7.21 -19.44
C ASP A 234 -8.13 -5.89 -19.01
N ASP A 235 -8.17 -4.97 -19.91
CA ASP A 235 -7.63 -3.64 -20.00
C ASP A 235 -7.03 -3.06 -18.69
N ILE A 236 -5.69 -3.06 -18.63
CA ILE A 236 -4.90 -2.42 -17.57
C ILE A 236 -4.99 -0.88 -17.67
N SER A 237 -5.69 -0.36 -18.69
CA SER A 237 -5.78 1.08 -18.94
C SER A 237 -6.45 1.86 -17.81
N GLN A 238 -7.24 1.20 -16.97
CA GLN A 238 -7.87 1.82 -15.79
C GLN A 238 -6.86 2.21 -14.70
N PHE A 239 -5.65 1.65 -14.70
CA PHE A 239 -4.62 1.94 -13.70
C PHE A 239 -3.56 2.95 -14.17
N ARG A 240 -3.66 3.43 -15.40
CA ARG A 240 -2.74 4.44 -15.96
C ARG A 240 -3.01 5.89 -15.52
N ALA A 241 -3.84 6.12 -14.52
CA ALA A 241 -4.11 7.46 -13.97
C ALA A 241 -3.01 8.01 -13.04
N GLY A 242 -1.84 7.39 -12.98
CA GLY A 242 -0.62 7.98 -12.41
C GLY A 242 0.25 8.51 -13.55
N LYS A 243 0.71 9.75 -13.47
CA LYS A 243 1.59 10.42 -14.42
C LYS A 243 2.61 9.45 -15.02
N THR A 244 2.59 9.31 -16.34
CA THR A 244 3.67 8.65 -17.06
C THR A 244 4.94 9.49 -16.93
N ASN A 245 6.11 8.84 -16.83
CA ASN A 245 7.45 9.44 -16.70
C ASN A 245 7.84 10.48 -17.77
N ASN A 246 6.92 11.02 -18.54
CA ASN A 246 7.18 12.08 -19.50
C ASN A 246 7.16 13.49 -18.90
N ASP A 247 6.81 13.64 -17.62
CA ASP A 247 6.78 14.94 -16.92
C ASP A 247 7.98 15.16 -15.97
N ILE A 248 8.95 14.23 -15.97
CA ILE A 248 10.22 14.41 -15.28
C ILE A 248 11.28 14.80 -16.33
N LYS A 249 11.36 16.08 -16.58
CA LYS A 249 12.54 16.75 -17.13
C LYS A 249 13.11 17.68 -16.09
#